data_7c174508da7f530b4288c589db8c8454
#
_entry.id   7c174508da7f530b4288c589db8c8454
#
_cell.length_a   1.000
_cell.length_b   1.000
_cell.length_c   1.000
_cell.angle_alpha   90.00
_cell.angle_beta   90.00
_cell.angle_gamma   90.00
#
_symmetry.space_group_name_H-M   'P 1'
#
loop_
_entity.id
_entity.type
_entity.pdbx_description
1 polymer ?
#
loop_
_entity_poly.entity_id
_entity_poly.type
_entity_poly.pdbx_seq_one_letter_code
_entity_poly.pdbx_strand_id
1 'polypeptide(L)'
;MEAFFRTHTYLVEHTNAPVRRLLMDEINWNDRLIGIKGTRGVGKTTFLLQYAKEHFAANDRRCLYVNMNNFYFSQCSLVEFAGEFVKRGGKVLLIDQVFKLPDWSHALRTCYERYPNLKIVFS
;
A
#
# COMPACT_ATOMS: atom_id res chain seq x y z
N MET A 1 7.92 -9.77 8.66
CA MET A 1 6.98 -8.62 8.75
C MET A 1 7.60 -7.39 9.40
N GLU A 2 8.42 -7.59 10.43
CA GLU A 2 9.04 -6.44 11.10
C GLU A 2 9.91 -5.58 10.19
N ALA A 3 10.64 -6.20 9.28
CA ALA A 3 11.48 -5.44 8.35
C ALA A 3 10.63 -4.51 7.48
N PHE A 4 9.43 -4.95 7.09
CA PHE A 4 8.53 -4.11 6.30
C PHE A 4 8.04 -2.92 7.11
N PHE A 5 7.71 -3.13 8.39
CA PHE A 5 7.29 -2.02 9.23
C PHE A 5 8.41 -1.01 9.45
N ARG A 6 9.64 -1.48 9.62
CA ARG A 6 10.77 -0.56 9.77
C ARG A 6 10.97 0.29 8.52
N THR A 7 10.90 -0.34 7.34
CA THR A 7 11.03 0.38 6.09
C THR A 7 9.90 1.39 5.92
N HIS A 8 8.69 0.97 6.23
CA HIS A 8 7.52 1.85 6.16
C HIS A 8 7.71 3.09 7.02
N THR A 9 8.07 2.89 8.29
CA THR A 9 8.26 4.00 9.23
C THR A 9 9.32 4.97 8.72
N TYR A 10 10.45 4.44 8.25
CA TYR A 10 11.52 5.28 7.72
C TYR A 10 11.04 6.09 6.53
N LEU A 11 10.39 5.45 5.58
CA LEU A 11 9.96 6.13 4.36
C LEU A 11 8.92 7.21 4.67
N VAL A 12 7.97 6.91 5.54
CA VAL A 12 6.94 7.88 5.89
C VAL A 12 7.54 9.07 6.61
N GLU A 13 8.48 8.84 7.54
CA GLU A 13 9.11 9.92 8.27
C GLU A 13 9.94 10.83 7.37
N HIS A 14 10.48 10.29 6.27
CA HIS A 14 11.34 11.04 5.37
C HIS A 14 10.61 11.58 4.15
N THR A 15 9.28 11.47 4.12
CA THR A 15 8.49 11.99 3.01
C THR A 15 8.14 13.45 3.30
N ASN A 16 8.61 14.35 2.43
CA ASN A 16 8.41 15.78 2.58
C ASN A 16 7.67 16.44 1.43
N ALA A 17 7.35 15.67 0.39
CA ALA A 17 6.80 16.27 -0.81
C ALA A 17 5.45 16.91 -0.52
N PRO A 18 5.12 18.00 -1.20
CA PRO A 18 3.79 18.58 -1.08
C PRO A 18 2.75 17.58 -1.50
N VAL A 19 1.65 17.55 -0.80
CA VAL A 19 0.56 16.65 -1.08
C VAL A 19 -0.09 17.02 -2.39
N ARG A 20 -0.47 16.02 -3.17
CA ARG A 20 -1.33 16.20 -4.33
C ARG A 20 -2.77 16.29 -3.86
N ARG A 21 -3.12 17.40 -3.23
CA ARG A 21 -4.43 17.51 -2.59
C ARG A 21 -5.57 17.31 -3.56
N LEU A 22 -5.43 17.85 -4.76
CA LEU A 22 -6.47 17.70 -5.75
C LEU A 22 -6.71 16.22 -6.07
N LEU A 23 -5.63 15.46 -6.24
CA LEU A 23 -5.73 14.03 -6.51
C LEU A 23 -6.34 13.30 -5.32
N MET A 24 -5.91 13.67 -4.12
CA MET A 24 -6.47 13.08 -2.91
C MET A 24 -7.97 13.32 -2.80
N ASP A 25 -8.40 14.52 -3.17
CA ASP A 25 -9.81 14.88 -3.08
C ASP A 25 -10.66 14.19 -4.14
N GLU A 26 -10.05 13.80 -5.25
CA GLU A 26 -10.78 13.14 -6.34
C GLU A 26 -11.00 11.65 -6.11
N ILE A 27 -10.29 11.06 -5.16
CA ILE A 27 -10.38 9.63 -4.92
C ILE A 27 -11.52 9.34 -3.94
N ASN A 28 -12.32 8.33 -4.28
CA ASN A 28 -13.36 7.89 -3.36
C ASN A 28 -12.74 6.97 -2.32
N TRP A 29 -12.38 7.54 -1.18
CA TRP A 29 -11.69 6.80 -0.12
C TRP A 29 -12.59 5.81 0.62
N ASN A 30 -13.87 5.77 0.28
CA ASN A 30 -14.76 4.75 0.84
C ASN A 30 -14.61 3.40 0.17
N ASP A 31 -13.98 3.36 -1.00
CA ASP A 31 -13.70 2.09 -1.67
C ASP A 31 -12.61 1.35 -0.92
N ARG A 32 -12.64 0.01 -0.99
CA ARG A 32 -11.64 -0.84 -0.34
C ARG A 32 -10.50 -1.24 -1.28
N LEU A 33 -10.66 -1.06 -2.58
CA LEU A 33 -9.63 -1.40 -3.56
C LEU A 33 -9.50 -0.21 -4.50
N ILE A 34 -8.41 0.53 -4.36
CA ILE A 34 -8.22 1.79 -5.05
C ILE A 34 -6.93 1.74 -5.86
N GLY A 35 -7.04 1.93 -7.17
CA GLY A 35 -5.86 2.01 -8.03
C GLY A 35 -5.52 3.46 -8.33
N ILE A 36 -4.26 3.82 -8.14
CA ILE A 36 -3.76 5.16 -8.44
C ILE A 36 -3.15 5.13 -9.83
N LYS A 37 -3.74 5.89 -10.74
CA LYS A 37 -3.25 6.00 -12.11
C LYS A 37 -2.47 7.29 -12.28
N GLY A 38 -1.62 7.32 -13.28
CA GLY A 38 -0.88 8.52 -13.57
C GLY A 38 0.29 8.22 -14.47
N THR A 39 0.98 9.28 -14.89
CA THR A 39 2.15 9.16 -15.72
C THR A 39 3.24 8.43 -14.94
N ARG A 40 3.87 7.48 -15.60
CA ARG A 40 4.92 6.71 -14.98
C ARG A 40 6.00 7.62 -14.43
N GLY A 41 6.46 7.30 -13.23
CA GLY A 41 7.56 8.01 -12.59
C GLY A 41 7.20 9.32 -11.95
N VAL A 42 5.92 9.65 -11.86
CA VAL A 42 5.50 10.96 -11.36
C VAL A 42 4.79 10.81 -10.04
N GLY A 43 5.55 10.70 -8.97
CA GLY A 43 5.04 10.90 -7.63
C GLY A 43 4.05 9.88 -7.09
N LYS A 44 3.88 8.72 -7.74
CA LYS A 44 2.92 7.73 -7.21
C LYS A 44 3.38 7.14 -5.89
N THR A 45 4.67 6.85 -5.78
CA THR A 45 5.24 6.39 -4.52
C THR A 45 5.07 7.45 -3.45
N THR A 46 5.40 8.68 -3.78
CA THR A 46 5.24 9.80 -2.85
C THR A 46 3.80 9.96 -2.43
N PHE A 47 2.87 9.78 -3.36
CA PHE A 47 1.45 9.89 -3.07
C PHE A 47 1.02 8.84 -2.03
N LEU A 48 1.44 7.59 -2.21
CA LEU A 48 1.10 6.54 -1.25
C LEU A 48 1.67 6.84 0.13
N LEU A 49 2.93 7.26 0.19
CA LEU A 49 3.58 7.56 1.46
C LEU A 49 2.95 8.80 2.12
N GLN A 50 2.55 9.77 1.33
CA GLN A 50 1.91 10.97 1.87
C GLN A 50 0.54 10.64 2.45
N TYR A 51 -0.20 9.74 1.79
CA TYR A 51 -1.46 9.27 2.35
C TYR A 51 -1.23 8.67 3.73
N ALA A 52 -0.22 7.79 3.84
CA ALA A 52 0.09 7.17 5.13
C ALA A 52 0.44 8.23 6.18
N LYS A 53 1.24 9.21 5.78
CA LYS A 53 1.69 10.25 6.71
C LYS A 53 0.53 11.11 7.21
N GLU A 54 -0.45 11.35 6.36
CA GLU A 54 -1.59 12.20 6.73
C GLU A 54 -2.62 11.49 7.58
N HIS A 55 -2.73 10.18 7.44
CA HIS A 55 -3.82 9.45 8.10
C HIS A 55 -3.37 8.57 9.25
N PHE A 56 -2.06 8.32 9.37
CA PHE A 56 -1.53 7.44 10.41
C PHE A 56 -0.21 7.98 10.92
N ALA A 57 0.07 7.71 12.20
CA ALA A 57 1.41 7.95 12.72
C ALA A 57 2.40 7.03 11.97
N ALA A 58 3.66 7.46 11.83
CA ALA A 58 4.64 6.70 11.06
C ALA A 58 4.86 5.29 11.61
N ASN A 59 4.68 5.10 12.90
CA ASN A 59 4.85 3.80 13.55
C ASN A 59 3.53 3.07 13.79
N ASP A 60 2.43 3.55 13.22
CA ASP A 60 1.13 2.91 13.36
C ASP A 60 1.09 1.66 12.49
N ARG A 61 0.88 0.52 13.11
CA ARG A 61 0.94 -0.77 12.41
C ARG A 61 -0.35 -1.12 11.68
N ARG A 62 -1.35 -0.25 11.70
CA ARG A 62 -2.57 -0.46 10.93
C ARG A 62 -2.39 -0.13 9.46
N CYS A 63 -1.33 0.60 9.10
CA CYS A 63 -1.04 1.00 7.73
C CYS A 63 0.35 0.52 7.36
N LEU A 64 0.50 -0.07 6.19
CA LEU A 64 1.80 -0.59 5.75
C LEU A 64 1.98 -0.33 4.26
N TYR A 65 3.13 0.26 3.91
CA TYR A 65 3.56 0.43 2.53
C TYR A 65 4.51 -0.71 2.16
N VAL A 66 4.27 -1.33 1.00
CA VAL A 66 5.15 -2.36 0.45
C VAL A 66 5.36 -2.11 -1.03
N ASN A 67 6.50 -2.56 -1.53
CA ASN A 67 6.86 -2.42 -2.94
C ASN A 67 7.01 -3.81 -3.53
N MET A 68 6.30 -4.10 -4.61
CA MET A 68 6.33 -5.43 -5.22
C MET A 68 7.65 -5.73 -5.90
N ASN A 69 8.53 -4.74 -6.03
CA ASN A 69 9.88 -4.98 -6.53
C ASN A 69 10.79 -5.62 -5.47
N ASN A 70 10.32 -5.74 -4.24
CA ASN A 70 11.06 -6.38 -3.16
C ASN A 70 11.17 -7.88 -3.43
N PHE A 71 12.38 -8.41 -3.27
CA PHE A 71 12.67 -9.82 -3.55
C PHE A 71 11.78 -10.79 -2.76
N TYR A 72 11.33 -10.37 -1.57
CA TYR A 72 10.43 -11.19 -0.75
C TYR A 72 9.23 -11.68 -1.56
N PHE A 73 8.66 -10.82 -2.42
CA PHE A 73 7.47 -11.17 -3.17
C PHE A 73 7.73 -12.05 -4.39
N SER A 74 9.00 -12.34 -4.68
CA SER A 74 9.32 -13.37 -5.66
C SER A 74 9.22 -14.76 -5.06
N GLN A 75 9.17 -14.87 -3.74
CA GLN A 75 9.15 -16.13 -3.03
C GLN A 75 7.89 -16.37 -2.23
N CYS A 76 7.20 -15.32 -1.83
CA CYS A 76 6.01 -15.42 -1.01
C CYS A 76 4.85 -14.69 -1.67
N SER A 77 3.66 -15.24 -1.51
CA SER A 77 2.47 -14.72 -2.14
C SER A 77 2.01 -13.43 -1.47
N LEU A 78 1.53 -12.48 -2.27
CA LEU A 78 0.93 -11.26 -1.75
C LEU A 78 -0.31 -11.58 -0.90
N VAL A 79 -1.08 -12.59 -1.32
CA VAL A 79 -2.30 -12.97 -0.59
C VAL A 79 -1.95 -13.44 0.82
N GLU A 80 -0.90 -14.25 0.94
CA GLU A 80 -0.47 -14.74 2.25
C GLU A 80 0.10 -13.60 3.09
N PHE A 81 0.85 -12.71 2.47
CA PHE A 81 1.39 -11.55 3.16
C PHE A 81 0.26 -10.67 3.71
N ALA A 82 -0.75 -10.42 2.89
CA ALA A 82 -1.90 -9.61 3.32
C ALA A 82 -2.63 -10.27 4.48
N GLY A 83 -2.75 -11.60 4.44
CA GLY A 83 -3.39 -12.34 5.53
C GLY A 83 -2.65 -12.19 6.84
N GLU A 84 -1.32 -12.27 6.78
CA GLU A 84 -0.50 -12.08 7.97
C GLU A 84 -0.62 -10.66 8.51
N PHE A 85 -0.64 -9.68 7.60
CA PHE A 85 -0.82 -8.29 7.98
C PHE A 85 -2.16 -8.07 8.69
N VAL A 86 -3.22 -8.64 8.15
CA VAL A 86 -4.56 -8.52 8.77
C VAL A 86 -4.57 -9.15 10.14
N LYS A 87 -3.93 -10.32 10.30
CA LYS A 87 -3.85 -10.99 11.61
C LYS A 87 -3.18 -10.12 12.65
N ARG A 88 -2.26 -9.25 12.24
CA ARG A 88 -1.53 -8.36 13.14
C ARG A 88 -2.24 -7.03 13.34
N GLY A 89 -3.48 -6.93 12.90
CA GLY A 89 -4.27 -5.71 13.09
C GLY A 89 -4.21 -4.74 11.93
N GLY A 90 -3.65 -5.16 10.79
CA GLY A 90 -3.55 -4.30 9.61
C GLY A 90 -4.91 -3.89 9.06
N LYS A 91 -5.02 -2.65 8.62
CA LYS A 91 -6.25 -2.10 8.07
C LYS A 91 -6.06 -1.54 6.66
N VAL A 92 -4.91 -0.98 6.36
CA VAL A 92 -4.64 -0.35 5.06
C VAL A 92 -3.31 -0.85 4.53
N LEU A 93 -3.32 -1.43 3.34
CA LEU A 93 -2.12 -1.90 2.68
C LEU A 93 -1.89 -1.05 1.43
N LEU A 94 -0.74 -0.40 1.36
CA LEU A 94 -0.36 0.45 0.25
C LEU A 94 0.66 -0.30 -0.60
N ILE A 95 0.30 -0.63 -1.83
CA ILE A 95 1.11 -1.48 -2.69
C ILE A 95 1.65 -0.69 -3.86
N ASP A 96 2.97 -0.57 -3.93
CA ASP A 96 3.65 0.15 -4.99
C ASP A 96 4.20 -0.84 -6.01
N GLN A 97 4.26 -0.42 -7.27
CA GLN A 97 4.77 -1.20 -8.38
C GLN A 97 4.10 -2.57 -8.50
N VAL A 98 2.77 -2.56 -8.38
CA VAL A 98 2.00 -3.79 -8.36
C VAL A 98 2.22 -4.63 -9.62
N PHE A 99 2.48 -3.96 -10.76
CA PHE A 99 2.67 -4.64 -12.04
C PHE A 99 3.92 -5.53 -12.08
N LYS A 100 4.83 -5.39 -11.11
CA LYS A 100 5.98 -6.29 -10.99
C LYS A 100 5.58 -7.68 -10.56
N LEU A 101 4.39 -7.83 -10.01
CA LEU A 101 3.90 -9.12 -9.54
C LEU A 101 3.13 -9.82 -10.67
N PRO A 102 3.53 -11.06 -11.07
CA PRO A 102 2.73 -11.80 -12.05
C PRO A 102 1.32 -12.02 -11.52
N ASP A 103 0.34 -11.91 -12.39
CA ASP A 103 -1.07 -12.07 -12.03
C ASP A 103 -1.52 -11.13 -10.90
N TRP A 104 -0.98 -9.92 -10.88
CA TRP A 104 -1.28 -8.96 -9.82
C TRP A 104 -2.78 -8.66 -9.71
N SER A 105 -3.47 -8.63 -10.83
CA SER A 105 -4.92 -8.36 -10.83
C SER A 105 -5.68 -9.44 -10.09
N HIS A 106 -5.31 -10.70 -10.32
CA HIS A 106 -5.94 -11.83 -9.62
C HIS A 106 -5.60 -11.81 -8.14
N ALA A 107 -4.34 -11.50 -7.81
CA ALA A 107 -3.92 -11.44 -6.41
C ALA A 107 -4.69 -10.36 -5.65
N LEU A 108 -4.88 -9.19 -6.26
CA LEU A 108 -5.64 -8.12 -5.62
C LEU A 108 -7.09 -8.51 -5.41
N ARG A 109 -7.70 -9.15 -6.42
CA ARG A 109 -9.08 -9.60 -6.29
C ARG A 109 -9.22 -10.61 -5.16
N THR A 110 -8.28 -11.54 -5.06
CA THR A 110 -8.31 -12.55 -3.99
C THR A 110 -8.20 -11.89 -2.63
N CYS A 111 -7.32 -10.91 -2.47
CA CYS A 111 -7.21 -10.17 -1.22
C CYS A 111 -8.50 -9.42 -0.90
N TYR A 112 -9.10 -8.81 -1.91
CA TYR A 112 -10.34 -8.06 -1.74
C TYR A 112 -11.46 -8.95 -1.22
N GLU A 113 -11.55 -10.16 -1.76
CA GLU A 113 -12.61 -11.08 -1.38
C GLU A 113 -12.34 -11.78 -0.05
N ARG A 114 -11.07 -12.12 0.19
CA ARG A 114 -10.70 -12.89 1.38
C ARG A 114 -10.62 -12.05 2.64
N TYR A 115 -10.24 -10.78 2.50
CA TYR A 115 -10.02 -9.90 3.65
C TYR A 115 -10.96 -8.69 3.57
N PRO A 116 -12.23 -8.86 3.95
CA PRO A 116 -13.25 -7.85 3.68
C PRO A 116 -13.06 -6.54 4.45
N ASN A 117 -12.24 -6.54 5.50
CA ASN A 117 -12.00 -5.33 6.27
C ASN A 117 -10.69 -4.63 5.88
N LEU A 118 -9.98 -5.16 4.90
CA LEU A 118 -8.71 -4.59 4.47
C LEU A 118 -8.95 -3.62 3.32
N LYS A 119 -8.38 -2.42 3.44
CA LYS A 119 -8.35 -1.47 2.36
C LYS A 119 -7.00 -1.59 1.64
N ILE A 120 -7.04 -1.65 0.32
CA ILE A 120 -5.84 -1.75 -0.51
C ILE A 120 -5.79 -0.56 -1.46
N VAL A 121 -4.69 0.16 -1.43
CA VAL A 121 -4.40 1.25 -2.39
C VAL A 121 -3.14 0.84 -3.14
N PHE A 122 -3.22 0.79 -4.46
CA PHE A 122 -2.10 0.28 -5.25
C PHE A 122 -1.75 1.20 -6.41
N SER A 123 -0.54 1.09 -6.86
CA SER A 123 -0.10 1.79 -8.06
C SER A 123 0.87 0.95 -8.87
#